data_9eb556472093df611929c137654f659f
#
_entry.id   9eb556472093df611929c137654f659f
#
_cell.length_a   1.000
_cell.length_b   1.000
_cell.length_c   1.000
_cell.angle_alpha   90.00
_cell.angle_beta   90.00
_cell.angle_gamma   90.00
#
_symmetry.space_group_name_H-M   'P 1'
#
loop_
_entity.id
_entity.type
_entity.pdbx_description
1 polymer ?
#
loop_
_entity_poly.entity_id
_entity_poly.type
_entity_poly.pdbx_seq_one_letter_code
_entity_poly.pdbx_strand_id
1 'polypeptide(L)'
;MKPSFILLLAGASIALSACGSAPKRAQDKEVVINGQKFVFGGEYKTRGRELTVTVNGDPVMRGSFAPYTPTQRLSAQYRGTEVVASCYFGSVLGGSGGKVGIVAGAIQGAKGRSADKCDILAAGQQVESLYF
;
A
#
# COMPACT_ATOMS: atom_id res chain seq x y z
N MET A 1 4.64 -58.52 35.83
CA MET A 1 4.13 -57.78 34.65
C MET A 1 3.74 -56.42 35.12
N LYS A 2 4.52 -55.41 34.79
CA LYS A 2 4.20 -54.00 35.07
C LYS A 2 3.75 -53.31 33.80
N PRO A 3 2.58 -52.75 33.69
CA PRO A 3 2.20 -51.94 32.53
C PRO A 3 2.87 -50.58 32.66
N SER A 4 3.72 -50.21 31.70
CA SER A 4 4.29 -48.88 31.55
C SER A 4 3.23 -47.94 31.00
N PHE A 5 2.79 -47.04 31.82
CA PHE A 5 1.98 -45.90 31.38
C PHE A 5 2.88 -44.90 30.66
N ILE A 6 2.74 -44.79 29.36
CA ILE A 6 3.37 -43.74 28.57
C ILE A 6 2.43 -42.53 28.62
N LEU A 7 2.85 -41.51 29.38
CA LEU A 7 2.18 -40.23 29.42
C LEU A 7 2.55 -39.43 28.15
N LEU A 8 1.63 -39.40 27.19
CA LEU A 8 1.74 -38.49 26.02
C LEU A 8 1.42 -37.05 26.49
N LEU A 9 2.46 -36.25 26.67
CA LEU A 9 2.30 -34.79 26.79
C LEU A 9 1.97 -34.23 25.40
N ALA A 10 0.71 -33.93 25.18
CA ALA A 10 0.28 -33.15 24.02
C ALA A 10 0.67 -31.70 24.27
N GLY A 11 1.77 -31.26 23.67
CA GLY A 11 2.19 -29.86 23.67
C GLY A 11 1.23 -29.04 22.82
N ALA A 12 0.38 -28.24 23.44
CA ALA A 12 -0.43 -27.24 22.76
C ALA A 12 0.48 -26.10 22.31
N SER A 13 0.84 -26.10 21.03
CA SER A 13 1.52 -24.97 20.40
C SER A 13 0.53 -23.82 20.23
N ILE A 14 0.62 -22.83 21.11
CA ILE A 14 -0.11 -21.57 20.98
C ILE A 14 0.56 -20.79 19.84
N ALA A 15 -0.04 -20.83 18.66
CA ALA A 15 0.33 -19.96 17.58
C ALA A 15 -0.05 -18.52 18.00
N LEU A 16 0.94 -17.72 18.41
CA LEU A 16 0.77 -16.28 18.52
C LEU A 16 0.55 -15.72 17.11
N SER A 17 -0.70 -15.56 16.72
CA SER A 17 -1.05 -14.78 15.56
C SER A 17 -0.66 -13.34 15.84
N ALA A 18 0.45 -12.89 15.27
CA ALA A 18 0.84 -11.50 15.28
C ALA A 18 -0.27 -10.69 14.55
N CYS A 19 -1.09 -9.97 15.31
CA CYS A 19 -2.07 -9.02 14.79
C CYS A 19 -1.33 -7.80 14.22
N GLY A 20 -0.69 -7.96 13.06
CA GLY A 20 -0.24 -6.86 12.23
C GLY A 20 -1.34 -6.58 11.20
N SER A 21 -1.77 -5.32 11.05
CA SER A 21 -2.64 -4.96 9.94
C SER A 21 -1.94 -5.26 8.63
N ALA A 22 -2.61 -6.00 7.74
CA ALA A 22 -2.08 -6.32 6.43
C ALA A 22 -1.80 -5.03 5.64
N PRO A 23 -0.71 -4.95 4.87
CA PRO A 23 -0.47 -3.83 3.98
C PRO A 23 -1.61 -3.68 2.97
N LYS A 24 -1.97 -2.44 2.64
CA LYS A 24 -2.88 -2.15 1.54
C LYS A 24 -2.12 -2.28 0.23
N ARG A 25 -2.68 -2.98 -0.73
CA ARG A 25 -2.08 -3.15 -2.06
C ARG A 25 -2.98 -2.54 -3.11
N ALA A 26 -2.37 -1.74 -3.99
CA ALA A 26 -3.05 -1.28 -5.19
C ALA A 26 -3.17 -2.43 -6.19
N GLN A 27 -4.26 -2.42 -6.95
CA GLN A 27 -4.40 -3.32 -8.10
C GLN A 27 -3.37 -2.91 -9.17
N ASP A 28 -2.65 -3.89 -9.70
CA ASP A 28 -1.69 -3.67 -10.78
C ASP A 28 -2.39 -3.10 -12.01
N LYS A 29 -1.78 -2.08 -12.59
CA LYS A 29 -2.27 -1.38 -13.79
C LYS A 29 -1.24 -1.46 -14.90
N GLU A 30 -1.67 -1.93 -16.04
CA GLU A 30 -0.84 -2.08 -17.23
C GLU A 30 -1.03 -0.89 -18.17
N VAL A 31 0.09 -0.29 -18.57
CA VAL A 31 0.13 0.85 -19.50
C VAL A 31 1.23 0.64 -20.51
N VAL A 32 0.96 0.96 -21.76
CA VAL A 32 1.98 0.97 -22.84
C VAL A 32 2.47 2.40 -23.05
N ILE A 33 3.77 2.62 -22.88
CA ILE A 33 4.42 3.93 -23.02
C ILE A 33 5.53 3.77 -24.05
N ASN A 34 5.46 4.51 -25.16
CA ASN A 34 6.45 4.44 -26.25
C ASN A 34 6.71 3.00 -26.74
N GLY A 35 5.67 2.20 -26.86
CA GLY A 35 5.78 0.81 -27.31
C GLY A 35 6.29 -0.18 -26.23
N GLN A 36 6.60 0.29 -25.03
CA GLN A 36 7.01 -0.54 -23.90
C GLN A 36 5.88 -0.71 -22.90
N LYS A 37 5.71 -1.93 -22.41
CA LYS A 37 4.72 -2.27 -21.41
C LYS A 37 5.25 -1.99 -20.02
N PHE A 38 4.49 -1.21 -19.24
CA PHE A 38 4.74 -0.93 -17.83
C PHE A 38 3.57 -1.45 -17.01
N VAL A 39 3.88 -2.18 -15.94
CA VAL A 39 2.89 -2.61 -14.95
C VAL A 39 3.17 -1.86 -13.66
N PHE A 40 2.28 -0.94 -13.30
CA PHE A 40 2.39 -0.17 -12.07
C PHE A 40 1.61 -0.83 -10.96
N GLY A 41 2.22 -0.91 -9.79
CA GLY A 41 1.61 -1.41 -8.58
C GLY A 41 2.12 -0.66 -7.36
N GLY A 42 1.64 -1.03 -6.20
CA GLY A 42 2.10 -0.40 -4.97
C GLY A 42 1.60 -1.10 -3.72
N GLU A 43 2.30 -0.82 -2.63
CA GLU A 43 1.98 -1.31 -1.30
C GLU A 43 2.11 -0.17 -0.30
N TYR A 44 1.11 -0.02 0.57
CA TYR A 44 1.12 0.94 1.66
C TYR A 44 1.01 0.23 3.00
N LYS A 45 2.02 0.44 3.83
CA LYS A 45 2.04 -0.05 5.21
C LYS A 45 1.54 1.04 6.14
N THR A 46 0.37 0.85 6.73
CA THR A 46 -0.24 1.80 7.65
C THR A 46 0.66 2.09 8.85
N ARG A 47 1.28 1.02 9.37
CA ARG A 47 2.28 1.17 10.42
C ARG A 47 3.58 1.69 9.81
N GLY A 48 3.97 2.89 10.22
CA GLY A 48 5.13 3.59 9.65
C GLY A 48 4.79 4.48 8.46
N ARG A 49 3.56 4.42 7.92
CA ARG A 49 3.11 5.24 6.78
C ARG A 49 4.02 5.13 5.56
N GLU A 50 4.54 3.93 5.33
CA GLU A 50 5.48 3.65 4.25
C GLU A 50 4.75 3.26 2.97
N LEU A 51 5.05 3.97 1.89
CA LEU A 51 4.57 3.70 0.55
C LEU A 51 5.70 3.17 -0.32
N THR A 52 5.45 2.08 -1.02
CA THR A 52 6.32 1.55 -2.07
C THR A 52 5.54 1.51 -3.37
N VAL A 53 6.08 2.08 -4.43
CA VAL A 53 5.52 1.98 -5.79
C VAL A 53 6.42 1.09 -6.62
N THR A 54 5.80 0.13 -7.30
CA THR A 54 6.49 -0.85 -8.14
C THR A 54 6.24 -0.59 -9.61
N VAL A 55 7.25 -0.88 -10.43
CA VAL A 55 7.15 -0.90 -11.90
C VAL A 55 7.65 -2.26 -12.37
N ASN A 56 6.82 -2.99 -13.08
CA ASN A 56 7.10 -4.36 -13.53
C ASN A 56 7.53 -5.31 -12.39
N GLY A 57 6.94 -5.12 -11.19
CA GLY A 57 7.28 -5.88 -10.00
C GLY A 57 8.49 -5.38 -9.21
N ASP A 58 9.27 -4.45 -9.76
CA ASP A 58 10.44 -3.89 -9.10
C ASP A 58 10.06 -2.70 -8.21
N PRO A 59 10.50 -2.65 -6.94
CA PRO A 59 10.23 -1.52 -6.05
C PRO A 59 11.13 -0.35 -6.41
N VAL A 60 10.63 0.56 -7.24
CA VAL A 60 11.43 1.68 -7.78
C VAL A 60 11.33 2.95 -6.95
N MET A 61 10.24 3.12 -6.20
CA MET A 61 10.02 4.32 -5.38
C MET A 61 9.57 3.93 -3.99
N ARG A 62 10.16 4.55 -2.97
CA ARG A 62 9.78 4.37 -1.57
C ARG A 62 9.78 5.71 -0.85
N GLY A 63 8.82 5.89 0.03
CA GLY A 63 8.74 7.06 0.88
C GLY A 63 7.77 6.85 2.04
N SER A 64 7.84 7.71 3.04
CA SER A 64 6.94 7.70 4.18
C SER A 64 6.21 9.02 4.26
N PHE A 65 4.90 8.96 4.54
CA PHE A 65 4.12 10.16 4.80
C PHE A 65 4.51 10.76 6.15
N ALA A 66 4.76 12.06 6.18
CA ALA A 66 4.92 12.76 7.44
C ALA A 66 3.61 12.76 8.24
N PRO A 67 3.65 12.84 9.59
CA PRO A 67 2.45 12.90 10.39
C PRO A 67 1.53 14.04 9.93
N TYR A 68 0.23 13.75 9.81
CA TYR A 68 -0.81 14.71 9.38
C TYR A 68 -0.58 15.33 8.00
N THR A 69 0.30 14.75 7.20
CA THR A 69 0.58 15.20 5.84
C THR A 69 0.13 14.14 4.86
N PRO A 70 -1.02 14.31 4.18
CA PRO A 70 -1.60 13.28 3.33
C PRO A 70 -0.96 13.19 1.94
N THR A 71 -0.08 14.11 1.60
CA THR A 71 0.54 14.20 0.27
C THR A 71 1.96 13.68 0.27
N GLN A 72 2.31 12.97 -0.79
CA GLN A 72 3.67 12.48 -1.05
C GLN A 72 3.93 12.52 -2.55
N ARG A 73 5.10 12.99 -2.93
CA ARG A 73 5.55 12.95 -4.32
C ARG A 73 6.87 12.18 -4.38
N LEU A 74 6.88 11.12 -5.16
CA LEU A 74 8.04 10.28 -5.39
C LEU A 74 8.40 10.31 -6.87
N SER A 75 9.67 10.19 -7.20
CA SER A 75 10.13 10.11 -8.58
C SER A 75 11.28 9.13 -8.72
N ALA A 76 11.36 8.48 -9.86
CA ALA A 76 12.45 7.57 -10.20
C ALA A 76 12.61 7.51 -11.73
N GLN A 77 13.80 7.13 -12.15
CA GLN A 77 14.07 6.76 -13.54
C GLN A 77 13.93 5.25 -13.69
N TYR A 78 13.13 4.81 -14.66
CA TYR A 78 12.97 3.41 -14.96
C TYR A 78 13.05 3.19 -16.48
N ARG A 79 14.04 2.43 -16.92
CA ARG A 79 14.31 2.16 -18.36
C ARG A 79 14.35 3.44 -19.22
N GLY A 80 15.01 4.48 -18.71
CA GLY A 80 15.14 5.76 -19.40
C GLY A 80 13.90 6.66 -19.36
N THR A 81 12.83 6.24 -18.70
CA THR A 81 11.60 7.03 -18.53
C THR A 81 11.51 7.56 -17.10
N GLU A 82 11.29 8.85 -16.95
CA GLU A 82 10.99 9.44 -15.64
C GLU A 82 9.58 9.06 -15.22
N VAL A 83 9.46 8.41 -14.07
CA VAL A 83 8.18 8.05 -13.46
C VAL A 83 8.00 8.84 -12.18
N VAL A 84 6.86 9.48 -12.03
CA VAL A 84 6.50 10.25 -10.85
C VAL A 84 5.22 9.68 -10.27
N ALA A 85 5.20 9.44 -8.97
CA ALA A 85 3.99 9.12 -8.23
C ALA A 85 3.59 10.32 -7.38
N SER A 86 2.46 10.93 -7.70
CA SER A 86 1.85 12.02 -6.94
C SER A 86 0.70 11.43 -6.12
N CYS A 87 0.88 11.32 -4.83
CA CYS A 87 0.02 10.56 -3.96
C CYS A 87 -0.75 11.45 -3.00
N TYR A 88 -2.02 11.10 -2.76
CA TYR A 88 -2.85 11.65 -1.71
C TYR A 88 -3.47 10.51 -0.91
N PHE A 89 -3.17 10.47 0.38
CA PHE A 89 -3.66 9.43 1.28
C PHE A 89 -4.51 10.05 2.40
N GLY A 90 -5.81 10.08 2.19
CA GLY A 90 -6.76 10.58 3.20
C GLY A 90 -6.73 9.78 4.49
N SER A 91 -6.35 8.50 4.44
CA SER A 91 -6.20 7.65 5.62
C SER A 91 -5.12 8.13 6.59
N VAL A 92 -4.13 8.89 6.13
CA VAL A 92 -3.12 9.52 6.99
C VAL A 92 -3.75 10.53 7.94
N LEU A 93 -4.81 11.22 7.51
CA LEU A 93 -5.59 12.15 8.33
C LEU A 93 -6.62 11.43 9.20
N GLY A 94 -7.24 10.37 8.69
CA GLY A 94 -8.28 9.60 9.36
C GLY A 94 -7.81 8.85 10.60
N GLY A 95 -6.54 8.50 10.67
CA GLY A 95 -5.93 7.85 11.85
C GLY A 95 -5.89 8.71 13.12
N SER A 96 -6.20 10.01 13.03
CA SER A 96 -6.24 10.94 14.14
C SER A 96 -7.60 11.04 14.86
N GLY A 97 -8.63 10.32 14.40
CA GLY A 97 -9.95 10.27 15.04
C GLY A 97 -10.75 11.58 15.03
N GLY A 98 -10.35 12.56 14.21
CA GLY A 98 -11.03 13.84 14.10
C GLY A 98 -12.22 13.86 13.14
N LYS A 99 -12.97 14.97 13.14
CA LYS A 99 -14.11 15.20 12.22
C LYS A 99 -13.72 15.07 10.74
N VAL A 100 -12.49 15.36 10.40
CA VAL A 100 -11.94 15.23 9.03
C VAL A 100 -11.90 13.77 8.59
N GLY A 101 -11.53 12.84 9.48
CA GLY A 101 -11.53 11.42 9.19
C GLY A 101 -12.92 10.85 8.89
N ILE A 102 -13.95 11.33 9.59
CA ILE A 102 -15.35 10.93 9.37
C ILE A 102 -15.82 11.40 8.00
N VAL A 103 -15.54 12.64 7.63
CA VAL A 103 -15.93 13.20 6.32
C VAL A 103 -15.22 12.47 5.18
N ALA A 104 -13.92 12.23 5.31
CA ALA A 104 -13.14 11.47 4.32
C ALA A 104 -13.67 10.03 4.16
N GLY A 105 -13.98 9.36 5.28
CA GLY A 105 -14.59 8.02 5.27
C GLY A 105 -15.96 7.99 4.59
N ALA A 106 -16.82 8.98 4.84
CA ALA A 106 -18.14 9.08 4.21
C ALA A 106 -18.02 9.30 2.68
N ILE A 107 -17.08 10.12 2.23
CA ILE A 107 -16.83 10.35 0.80
C ILE A 107 -16.30 9.08 0.13
N GLN A 108 -15.43 8.34 0.81
CA GLN A 108 -14.93 7.05 0.33
C GLN A 108 -16.05 6.01 0.16
N GLY A 109 -16.91 5.88 1.16
CA GLY A 109 -18.05 4.97 1.13
C GLY A 109 -19.03 5.29 0.01
N ALA A 110 -19.29 6.58 -0.24
CA ALA A 110 -20.19 7.02 -1.29
C ALA A 110 -19.67 6.74 -2.71
N LYS A 111 -18.34 6.73 -2.90
CA LYS A 111 -17.71 6.49 -4.21
C LYS A 111 -17.31 5.03 -4.44
N GLY A 112 -17.40 4.17 -3.44
CA GLY A 112 -16.95 2.77 -3.53
C GLY A 112 -15.46 2.60 -3.81
N ARG A 113 -14.66 3.66 -3.62
CA ARG A 113 -13.20 3.68 -3.83
C ARG A 113 -12.51 4.24 -2.61
N SER A 114 -11.31 3.72 -2.32
CA SER A 114 -10.42 4.34 -1.34
C SER A 114 -10.05 5.75 -1.80
N ALA A 115 -10.03 6.73 -0.87
CA ALA A 115 -9.46 8.05 -1.13
C ALA A 115 -7.93 8.02 -1.22
N ASP A 116 -7.31 6.92 -0.80
CA ASP A 116 -5.88 6.72 -0.88
C ASP A 116 -5.51 6.38 -2.32
N LYS A 117 -4.83 7.28 -2.99
CA LYS A 117 -4.45 7.11 -4.40
C LYS A 117 -3.09 7.70 -4.73
N CYS A 118 -2.47 7.17 -5.76
CA CYS A 118 -1.31 7.75 -6.43
C CYS A 118 -1.60 7.94 -7.91
N ASP A 119 -1.49 9.14 -8.39
CA ASP A 119 -1.48 9.42 -9.83
C ASP A 119 -0.08 9.21 -10.37
N ILE A 120 0.05 8.33 -11.35
CA ILE A 120 1.32 7.99 -11.97
C ILE A 120 1.51 8.83 -13.23
N LEU A 121 2.61 9.56 -13.26
CA LEU A 121 3.02 10.34 -14.42
C LEU A 121 4.25 9.68 -15.04
N ALA A 122 4.27 9.58 -16.34
CA ALA A 122 5.42 9.14 -17.11
C ALA A 122 5.71 10.18 -18.20
N ALA A 123 6.98 10.59 -18.33
CA ALA A 123 7.41 11.65 -19.24
C ALA A 123 6.55 12.94 -19.09
N GLY A 124 6.16 13.29 -17.87
CA GLY A 124 5.38 14.48 -17.56
C GLY A 124 3.87 14.37 -17.81
N GLN A 125 3.37 13.24 -18.26
CA GLN A 125 1.94 13.01 -18.52
C GLN A 125 1.37 11.98 -17.53
N GLN A 126 0.18 12.24 -17.02
CA GLN A 126 -0.53 11.26 -16.20
C GLN A 126 -0.98 10.09 -17.07
N VAL A 127 -0.53 8.89 -16.72
CA VAL A 127 -0.79 7.66 -17.48
C VAL A 127 -1.73 6.70 -16.77
N GLU A 128 -1.77 6.72 -15.44
CA GLU A 128 -2.62 5.83 -14.64
C GLU A 128 -2.80 6.36 -13.21
N SER A 129 -3.75 5.79 -12.48
CA SER A 129 -3.95 6.02 -11.05
C SER A 129 -4.01 4.70 -10.30
N LEU A 130 -3.27 4.61 -9.22
CA LEU A 130 -3.28 3.48 -8.29
C LEU A 130 -4.15 3.82 -7.09
N TYR A 131 -5.03 2.91 -6.69
CA TYR A 131 -5.91 3.04 -5.52
C TYR A 131 -5.54 1.97 -4.49
N PHE A 132 -5.49 2.37 -3.19
CA PHE A 132 -5.05 1.54 -2.07
C PHE A 132 -6.15 1.25 -1.06
#